data_eb2003b64f31bee3aff1df3bca0226c6
#
_entry.id   eb2003b64f31bee3aff1df3bca0226c6
#
_cell.length_a   1.000
_cell.length_b   1.000
_cell.length_c   1.000
_cell.angle_alpha   90.00
_cell.angle_beta   90.00
_cell.angle_gamma   90.00
#
_symmetry.space_group_name_H-M   'P 1'
#
loop_
_entity.id
_entity.type
_entity.pdbx_description
1 polymer ?
#
loop_
_entity_poly.entity_id
_entity_poly.type
_entity_poly.pdbx_seq_one_letter_code
_entity_poly.pdbx_strand_id
1 'polypeptide(L)'
;MAAQSSTIEFYEKHPLMEFFVVARRFVPKIPINLQVDYDDGLWIVCLPFVDAQGSSIDYHEAKLKLFEYIDFLWSEYVSCPEEELGETGRMQRELLQEMFKVC
;
A
#
# COMPACT_ATOMS: atom_id res chain seq x y z
N MET A 1 24.41 23.16 -13.94
CA MET A 1 23.00 22.94 -13.67
C MET A 1 22.79 21.58 -13.02
N ALA A 2 22.02 21.56 -11.98
CA ALA A 2 21.73 20.28 -11.35
C ALA A 2 20.96 19.41 -12.32
N ALA A 3 21.30 18.13 -12.35
CA ALA A 3 20.55 17.16 -13.13
C ALA A 3 19.13 17.14 -12.59
N GLN A 4 18.19 17.28 -13.48
CA GLN A 4 16.81 17.18 -13.08
C GLN A 4 16.49 15.71 -12.85
N SER A 5 15.91 15.43 -11.71
CA SER A 5 15.34 14.14 -11.48
C SER A 5 14.21 13.97 -12.48
N SER A 6 14.18 12.83 -13.16
CA SER A 6 13.11 12.53 -14.12
C SER A 6 11.91 11.96 -13.39
N THR A 7 11.61 12.51 -12.22
CA THR A 7 10.52 12.01 -11.40
C THR A 7 9.18 12.38 -12.02
N ILE A 8 8.37 11.38 -12.22
CA ILE A 8 6.98 11.52 -12.63
C ILE A 8 6.14 11.07 -11.45
N GLU A 9 5.19 11.91 -11.06
CA GLU A 9 4.34 11.61 -9.92
C GLU A 9 2.88 11.80 -10.30
N PHE A 10 2.06 10.80 -10.05
CA PHE A 10 0.63 10.88 -10.35
C PHE A 10 -0.16 9.89 -9.49
N TYR A 11 -1.47 10.09 -9.44
CA TYR A 11 -2.38 9.12 -8.84
C TYR A 11 -3.03 8.30 -9.94
N GLU A 12 -3.26 7.02 -9.69
CA GLU A 12 -4.00 6.20 -10.64
C GLU A 12 -5.39 6.76 -10.82
N LYS A 13 -5.89 6.75 -12.06
CA LYS A 13 -7.19 7.33 -12.38
C LYS A 13 -8.35 6.55 -11.76
N HIS A 14 -8.19 5.24 -11.64
CA HIS A 14 -9.25 4.39 -11.10
C HIS A 14 -8.94 4.05 -9.66
N PRO A 15 -9.98 4.02 -8.81
CA PRO A 15 -9.77 3.57 -7.44
C PRO A 15 -9.26 2.14 -7.40
N LEU A 16 -8.51 1.85 -6.35
CA LEU A 16 -7.98 0.52 -6.13
C LEU A 16 -9.12 -0.51 -6.09
N MET A 17 -8.98 -1.55 -6.90
CA MET A 17 -9.91 -2.66 -6.93
C MET A 17 -9.51 -3.69 -5.88
N GLU A 18 -10.39 -4.67 -5.63
CA GLU A 18 -10.04 -5.75 -4.75
C GLU A 18 -8.79 -6.47 -5.26
N PHE A 19 -8.01 -6.99 -4.33
CA PHE A 19 -6.82 -7.75 -4.70
C PHE A 19 -6.63 -8.92 -3.75
N PHE A 20 -5.86 -9.89 -4.21
CA PHE A 20 -5.59 -11.11 -3.44
C PHE A 20 -4.11 -11.21 -3.11
N VAL A 21 -3.82 -11.61 -1.88
CA VAL A 21 -2.47 -11.97 -1.47
C VAL A 21 -2.58 -13.30 -0.74
N VAL A 22 -2.04 -14.34 -1.34
CA VAL A 22 -2.10 -15.71 -0.81
C VAL A 22 -3.57 -16.10 -0.52
N ALA A 23 -3.96 -16.23 0.74
CA ALA A 23 -5.30 -16.67 1.12
C ALA A 23 -6.24 -15.52 1.49
N ARG A 24 -5.77 -14.28 1.40
CA ARG A 24 -6.58 -13.12 1.79
C ARG A 24 -7.07 -12.35 0.58
N ARG A 25 -8.33 -11.95 0.64
CA ARG A 25 -8.90 -11.03 -0.34
C ARG A 25 -9.12 -9.70 0.33
N PHE A 26 -8.48 -8.67 -0.20
CA PHE A 26 -8.59 -7.31 0.30
C PHE A 26 -9.59 -6.53 -0.54
N VAL A 27 -10.60 -5.98 0.11
CA VAL A 27 -11.62 -5.18 -0.57
C VAL A 27 -11.56 -3.77 0.02
N PRO A 28 -11.26 -2.76 -0.81
CA PRO A 28 -11.25 -1.38 -0.31
C PRO A 28 -12.64 -0.96 0.17
N LYS A 29 -12.71 -0.35 1.34
CA LYS A 29 -13.96 0.14 1.93
C LYS A 29 -14.24 1.58 1.54
N ILE A 30 -13.22 2.28 1.10
CA ILE A 30 -13.29 3.68 0.67
C ILE A 30 -12.57 3.80 -0.66
N PRO A 31 -12.86 4.84 -1.45
CA PRO A 31 -12.12 5.07 -2.70
C PRO A 31 -10.66 5.36 -2.39
N ILE A 32 -9.77 4.57 -2.94
CA ILE A 32 -8.32 4.72 -2.75
C ILE A 32 -7.67 4.77 -4.12
N ASN A 33 -7.03 5.89 -4.42
CA ASN A 33 -6.26 6.02 -5.66
C ASN A 33 -4.78 5.93 -5.30
N LEU A 34 -4.11 4.91 -5.83
CA LEU A 34 -2.70 4.68 -5.54
C LEU A 34 -1.86 5.82 -6.11
N GLN A 35 -0.88 6.25 -5.35
CA GLN A 35 0.10 7.23 -5.82
C GLN A 35 1.21 6.49 -6.53
N VAL A 36 1.61 6.99 -7.68
CA VAL A 36 2.65 6.36 -8.49
C VAL A 36 3.75 7.38 -8.75
N ASP A 37 4.97 6.98 -8.43
CA ASP A 37 6.16 7.77 -8.72
C ASP A 37 7.03 6.96 -9.67
N TYR A 38 7.67 7.63 -10.59
CA TYR A 38 8.65 7.02 -11.47
C TYR A 38 9.93 7.85 -11.41
N ASP A 39 10.98 7.26 -10.94
CA ASP A 39 12.24 7.97 -10.76
C ASP A 39 13.40 7.09 -11.20
N ASP A 40 14.12 7.57 -12.21
CA ASP A 40 15.34 6.91 -12.70
C ASP A 40 15.15 5.42 -12.99
N GLY A 41 14.07 5.09 -13.70
CA GLY A 41 13.78 3.72 -14.13
C GLY A 41 13.09 2.87 -13.07
N LEU A 42 12.79 3.43 -11.92
CA LEU A 42 12.15 2.71 -10.84
C LEU A 42 10.72 3.20 -10.62
N TRP A 43 9.78 2.27 -10.68
CA TRP A 43 8.40 2.55 -10.33
C TRP A 43 8.20 2.38 -8.84
N ILE A 44 7.54 3.34 -8.21
CA ILE A 44 7.23 3.29 -6.78
C ILE A 44 5.73 3.51 -6.65
N VAL A 45 5.02 2.53 -6.11
CA VAL A 45 3.57 2.62 -5.93
C VAL A 45 3.28 2.68 -4.45
N CYS A 46 2.58 3.72 -4.05
CA CYS A 46 2.33 4.02 -2.64
C CYS A 46 0.85 3.94 -2.30
N LEU A 47 0.57 3.47 -1.10
CA LEU A 47 -0.77 3.50 -0.53
C LEU A 47 -0.92 4.80 0.25
N PRO A 48 -1.88 5.67 -0.12
CA PRO A 48 -2.08 6.89 0.66
C PRO A 48 -2.56 6.55 2.08
N PHE A 49 -2.29 7.43 3.03
CA PHE A 49 -2.69 7.35 4.43
C PHE A 49 -1.88 6.38 5.29
N VAL A 50 -1.22 5.43 4.70
CA VAL A 50 -0.38 4.45 5.40
C VAL A 50 0.99 4.46 4.74
N ASP A 51 2.04 4.32 5.55
CA ASP A 51 3.39 4.27 5.01
C ASP A 51 3.66 2.88 4.43
N ALA A 52 3.16 2.68 3.22
CA ALA A 52 3.31 1.42 2.52
C ALA A 52 3.60 1.68 1.05
N GLN A 53 4.60 1.00 0.53
CA GLN A 53 4.95 1.16 -0.88
C GLN A 53 5.58 -0.11 -1.43
N GLY A 54 5.51 -0.25 -2.75
CA GLY A 54 6.22 -1.27 -3.47
C GLY A 54 6.99 -0.63 -4.61
N SER A 55 8.15 -1.15 -4.93
CA SER A 55 8.97 -0.60 -6.00
C SER A 55 9.56 -1.69 -6.86
N SER A 56 9.73 -1.38 -8.15
CA SER A 56 10.31 -2.29 -9.11
C SER A 56 10.58 -1.55 -10.41
N ILE A 57 11.43 -2.11 -11.26
CA ILE A 57 11.62 -1.60 -12.61
C ILE A 57 10.39 -1.88 -13.48
N ASP A 58 9.52 -2.77 -13.03
CA ASP A 58 8.25 -3.08 -13.69
C ASP A 58 7.09 -2.56 -12.85
N TYR A 59 6.23 -1.76 -13.46
CA TYR A 59 5.10 -1.15 -12.76
C TYR A 59 4.18 -2.19 -12.12
N HIS A 60 3.83 -3.22 -12.86
CA HIS A 60 2.94 -4.26 -12.35
C HIS A 60 3.55 -4.97 -11.13
N GLU A 61 4.85 -5.26 -11.21
CA GLU A 61 5.54 -5.89 -10.10
C GLU A 61 5.61 -4.97 -8.89
N ALA A 62 5.78 -3.67 -9.10
CA ALA A 62 5.76 -2.70 -8.00
C ALA A 62 4.42 -2.75 -7.27
N LYS A 63 3.31 -2.86 -7.99
CA LYS A 63 1.99 -2.99 -7.38
C LYS A 63 1.86 -4.29 -6.60
N LEU A 64 2.35 -5.39 -7.13
CA LEU A 64 2.30 -6.67 -6.43
C LEU A 64 3.09 -6.61 -5.12
N LYS A 65 4.24 -5.96 -5.14
CA LYS A 65 5.03 -5.79 -3.94
C LYS A 65 4.31 -4.93 -2.90
N LEU A 66 3.60 -3.90 -3.35
CA LEU A 66 2.78 -3.10 -2.44
C LEU A 66 1.69 -3.98 -1.80
N PHE A 67 1.00 -4.79 -2.59
CA PHE A 67 -0.06 -5.66 -2.07
C PHE A 67 0.48 -6.64 -1.04
N GLU A 68 1.64 -7.23 -1.31
CA GLU A 68 2.29 -8.13 -0.37
C GLU A 68 2.65 -7.42 0.93
N TYR A 69 3.07 -6.17 0.83
CA TYR A 69 3.40 -5.40 2.01
C TYR A 69 2.14 -5.05 2.82
N ILE A 70 1.04 -4.75 2.15
CA ILE A 70 -0.24 -4.52 2.84
C ILE A 70 -0.65 -5.78 3.61
N ASP A 71 -0.48 -6.94 3.00
CA ASP A 71 -0.78 -8.21 3.66
C ASP A 71 0.11 -8.40 4.89
N PHE A 72 1.39 -8.06 4.77
CA PHE A 72 2.31 -8.10 5.90
C PHE A 72 1.84 -7.19 7.04
N LEU A 73 1.46 -5.95 6.70
CA LEU A 73 0.97 -5.01 7.70
C LEU A 73 -0.31 -5.50 8.36
N TRP A 74 -1.18 -6.12 7.60
CA TRP A 74 -2.41 -6.70 8.15
C TRP A 74 -2.08 -7.77 9.18
N SER A 75 -1.11 -8.62 8.88
CA SER A 75 -0.67 -9.66 9.81
C SER A 75 -0.08 -9.06 11.07
N GLU A 76 0.72 -7.99 10.92
CA GLU A 76 1.41 -7.38 12.04
C GLU A 76 0.50 -6.59 12.96
N TYR A 77 -0.53 -5.94 12.42
CA TYR A 77 -1.33 -5.00 13.20
C TYR A 77 -2.78 -5.43 13.40
N VAL A 78 -3.38 -6.11 12.45
CA VAL A 78 -4.79 -6.48 12.55
C VAL A 78 -4.97 -7.89 13.10
N SER A 79 -4.18 -8.84 12.62
CA SER A 79 -4.27 -10.23 13.08
C SER A 79 -3.54 -10.48 14.40
N CYS A 80 -2.79 -9.50 14.87
CA CYS A 80 -2.07 -9.58 16.12
C CYS A 80 -3.02 -9.29 17.30
N PRO A 81 -2.86 -9.93 18.46
CA PRO A 81 -3.66 -9.59 19.64
C PRO A 81 -3.49 -8.13 20.02
N GLU A 82 -4.59 -7.47 20.33
CA GLU A 82 -4.59 -6.04 20.61
C GLU A 82 -3.66 -5.66 21.75
N GLU A 83 -3.58 -6.49 22.78
CA GLU A 83 -2.75 -6.21 23.94
C GLU A 83 -1.26 -6.22 23.63
N GLU A 84 -0.86 -6.78 22.50
CA GLU A 84 0.54 -6.76 22.07
C GLU A 84 0.89 -5.51 21.27
N LEU A 85 -0.11 -4.69 20.93
CA LEU A 85 0.12 -3.47 20.16
C LEU A 85 0.35 -2.29 21.07
N GLY A 86 1.35 -1.48 20.77
CA GLY A 86 1.51 -0.19 21.39
C GLY A 86 0.54 0.82 20.77
N GLU A 87 0.63 2.07 21.19
CA GLU A 87 -0.24 3.13 20.70
C GLU A 87 -0.15 3.28 19.17
N THR A 88 1.07 3.30 18.64
CA THR A 88 1.30 3.42 17.19
C THR A 88 0.70 2.23 16.43
N GLY A 89 0.86 1.03 17.00
CA GLY A 89 0.32 -0.17 16.38
C GLY A 89 -1.20 -0.15 16.33
N ARG A 90 -1.83 0.37 17.36
CA ARG A 90 -3.30 0.49 17.39
C ARG A 90 -3.79 1.47 16.33
N MET A 91 -3.07 2.57 16.14
CA MET A 91 -3.41 3.53 15.10
C MET A 91 -3.30 2.91 13.70
N GLN A 92 -2.24 2.15 13.47
CA GLN A 92 -2.07 1.46 12.19
C GLN A 92 -3.18 0.44 11.97
N ARG A 93 -3.55 -0.30 12.99
CA ARG A 93 -4.65 -1.26 12.92
C ARG A 93 -5.95 -0.59 12.53
N GLU A 94 -6.28 0.53 13.17
CA GLU A 94 -7.50 1.25 12.87
C GLU A 94 -7.52 1.77 11.43
N LEU A 95 -6.40 2.33 10.97
CA LEU A 95 -6.29 2.81 9.60
C LEU A 95 -6.51 1.69 8.59
N LEU A 96 -5.85 0.56 8.80
CA LEU A 96 -5.99 -0.58 7.90
C LEU A 96 -7.43 -1.09 7.87
N GLN A 97 -8.07 -1.15 9.03
CA GLN A 97 -9.46 -1.62 9.11
C GLN A 97 -10.45 -0.64 8.52
N GLU A 98 -10.12 0.65 8.50
CA GLU A 98 -10.96 1.64 7.84
C GLU A 98 -10.80 1.57 6.32
N MET A 99 -9.62 1.20 5.85
CA MET A 99 -9.32 1.16 4.42
C MET A 99 -9.79 -0.12 3.74
N PHE A 100 -9.70 -1.25 4.44
CA PHE A 100 -9.94 -2.55 3.82
C PHE A 100 -10.84 -3.45 4.65
N LYS A 101 -11.58 -4.27 3.90
CA LYS A 101 -12.27 -5.42 4.44
C LYS A 101 -11.50 -6.64 3.92
N VAL A 102 -11.23 -7.60 4.78
CA VAL A 102 -10.52 -8.83 4.40
C VAL A 102 -11.46 -10.02 4.52
N CYS A 103 -11.49 -10.80 3.46
CA CYS A 103 -12.36 -11.97 3.40
C CYS A 103 -11.56 -13.26 3.37
#